data_bc2bb844c1e6315831fdc92b59fec3b8
#
_entry.id   bc2bb844c1e6315831fdc92b59fec3b8
#
_cell.length_a   1.000
_cell.length_b   1.000
_cell.length_c   1.000
_cell.angle_alpha   90.00
_cell.angle_beta   90.00
_cell.angle_gamma   90.00
#
_symmetry.space_group_name_H-M   'P 1'
#
loop_
_entity.id
_entity.type
_entity.pdbx_description
1 polymer ?
#
loop_
_entity_poly.entity_id
_entity_poly.type
_entity_poly.pdbx_seq_one_letter_code
_entity_poly.pdbx_strand_id
1 'polypeptide(L)'
;NTLKLLHPFMPFITEEIWQTLPHEGESIMISKWPEYSKDLEFTAEEAEFERIVKGIRAIRVRRNEMNVPPSRKAKVIIESTYGDTFETGAVFFKRLSYASEVEINVANVDPSAVTIITDDAKIYMPLGDLIDFEAERARLNKEREAVLKDIQFVENKLNNPGFVSKAPEKVVAEQRKNLEVYKEKLSMVEERLKALQ
;
A
#
# COMPACT_ATOMS: atom_id res chain seq x y z
N ASN A 1 -5.92 25.66 -18.70
CA ASN A 1 -7.03 25.93 -17.77
C ASN A 1 -6.70 25.55 -16.33
N THR A 2 -6.09 24.37 -16.06
CA THR A 2 -5.76 23.90 -14.70
C THR A 2 -4.94 24.92 -13.90
N LEU A 3 -3.89 25.50 -14.48
CA LEU A 3 -3.08 26.53 -13.80
C LEU A 3 -3.91 27.77 -13.44
N LYS A 4 -4.82 28.19 -14.32
CA LYS A 4 -5.71 29.33 -14.05
C LYS A 4 -6.63 29.06 -12.86
N LEU A 5 -7.19 27.85 -12.75
CA LEU A 5 -8.04 27.44 -11.63
C LEU A 5 -7.26 27.33 -10.30
N LEU A 6 -5.98 26.96 -10.35
CA LEU A 6 -5.11 26.87 -9.19
C LEU A 6 -4.51 28.21 -8.77
N HIS A 7 -4.41 29.18 -9.68
CA HIS A 7 -3.73 30.44 -9.44
C HIS A 7 -4.20 31.21 -8.18
N PRO A 8 -5.49 31.29 -7.85
CA PRO A 8 -5.94 31.94 -6.61
C PRO A 8 -5.41 31.34 -5.33
N PHE A 9 -5.04 30.07 -5.35
CA PHE A 9 -4.54 29.32 -4.17
C PHE A 9 -3.02 29.27 -4.13
N MET A 10 -2.37 29.25 -5.29
CA MET A 10 -0.92 29.08 -5.42
C MET A 10 -0.35 30.02 -6.50
N PRO A 11 -0.39 31.36 -6.29
CA PRO A 11 -0.10 32.33 -7.34
C PRO A 11 1.33 32.24 -7.87
N PHE A 12 2.33 32.05 -7.01
CA PHE A 12 3.72 32.08 -7.41
C PHE A 12 4.12 30.87 -8.26
N ILE A 13 3.76 29.67 -7.83
CA ILE A 13 4.14 28.45 -8.54
C ILE A 13 3.38 28.31 -9.87
N THR A 14 2.12 28.73 -9.92
CA THR A 14 1.33 28.69 -11.15
C THR A 14 1.80 29.71 -12.18
N GLU A 15 2.25 30.90 -11.76
CA GLU A 15 2.89 31.87 -12.64
C GLU A 15 4.21 31.32 -13.20
N GLU A 16 5.07 30.78 -12.36
CA GLU A 16 6.36 30.20 -12.76
C GLU A 16 6.17 29.09 -13.82
N ILE A 17 5.22 28.16 -13.56
CA ILE A 17 4.90 27.12 -14.54
C ILE A 17 4.29 27.71 -15.82
N TRP A 18 3.41 28.72 -15.70
CA TRP A 18 2.79 29.38 -16.83
C TRP A 18 3.81 29.98 -17.78
N GLN A 19 4.80 30.66 -17.24
CA GLN A 19 5.89 31.29 -18.02
C GLN A 19 6.78 30.28 -18.76
N THR A 20 6.82 29.02 -18.33
CA THR A 20 7.60 27.95 -18.98
C THR A 20 6.81 27.20 -20.07
N LEU A 21 5.50 27.37 -20.12
CA LEU A 21 4.63 26.71 -21.10
C LEU A 21 4.25 27.65 -22.25
N PRO A 22 3.86 27.13 -23.42
CA PRO A 22 3.25 27.97 -24.45
C PRO A 22 1.97 28.62 -23.90
N HIS A 23 1.92 29.94 -23.89
CA HIS A 23 0.82 30.71 -23.34
C HIS A 23 0.59 32.04 -24.13
N GLU A 24 -0.55 32.67 -23.89
CA GLU A 24 -0.89 33.99 -24.40
C GLU A 24 -0.89 35.00 -23.26
N GLY A 25 -0.38 36.21 -23.52
CA GLY A 25 -0.31 37.30 -22.55
C GLY A 25 0.95 37.28 -21.68
N GLU A 26 1.17 38.33 -20.90
CA GLU A 26 2.37 38.55 -20.12
C GLU A 26 2.34 37.79 -18.79
N SER A 27 1.17 37.49 -18.24
CA SER A 27 0.97 36.85 -16.94
C SER A 27 -0.36 36.09 -16.88
N ILE A 28 -0.36 34.98 -16.11
CA ILE A 28 -1.59 34.25 -15.84
C ILE A 28 -2.63 35.09 -15.10
N MET A 29 -2.18 36.05 -14.27
CA MET A 29 -3.05 36.96 -13.51
C MET A 29 -4.03 37.75 -14.38
N ILE A 30 -3.61 38.20 -15.57
CA ILE A 30 -4.42 38.97 -16.49
C ILE A 30 -5.09 38.13 -17.57
N SER A 31 -4.87 36.81 -17.53
CA SER A 31 -5.49 35.90 -18.49
C SER A 31 -6.98 35.73 -18.21
N LYS A 32 -7.77 35.52 -19.27
CA LYS A 32 -9.21 35.25 -19.11
C LYS A 32 -9.45 34.02 -18.26
N TRP A 33 -10.42 34.11 -17.35
CA TRP A 33 -10.85 32.97 -16.54
C TRP A 33 -11.44 31.87 -17.44
N PRO A 34 -11.21 30.58 -17.11
CA PRO A 34 -11.80 29.49 -17.88
C PRO A 34 -13.31 29.53 -17.82
N GLU A 35 -13.93 29.44 -18.96
CA GLU A 35 -15.39 29.34 -19.09
C GLU A 35 -15.76 27.89 -19.39
N TYR A 36 -16.92 27.48 -18.90
CA TYR A 36 -17.49 26.18 -19.20
C TYR A 36 -17.80 26.07 -20.71
N SER A 37 -17.42 24.96 -21.32
CA SER A 37 -17.78 24.59 -22.68
C SER A 37 -18.31 23.17 -22.74
N LYS A 38 -19.47 22.98 -23.33
CA LYS A 38 -20.05 21.65 -23.60
C LYS A 38 -19.15 20.77 -24.47
N ASP A 39 -18.37 21.37 -25.36
CA ASP A 39 -17.48 20.67 -26.28
C ASP A 39 -16.29 20.02 -25.55
N LEU A 40 -16.10 20.36 -24.26
CA LEU A 40 -15.09 19.77 -23.36
C LEU A 40 -15.68 18.79 -22.35
N GLU A 41 -16.92 18.36 -22.53
CA GLU A 41 -17.53 17.28 -21.77
C GLU A 41 -17.21 15.92 -22.42
N PHE A 42 -16.46 15.10 -21.72
CA PHE A 42 -16.04 13.78 -22.16
C PHE A 42 -16.56 12.71 -21.19
N THR A 43 -17.89 12.67 -21.01
CA THR A 43 -18.54 11.81 -19.99
C THR A 43 -18.27 10.31 -20.19
N ALA A 44 -18.14 9.85 -21.42
CA ALA A 44 -17.83 8.45 -21.71
C ALA A 44 -16.38 8.12 -21.33
N GLU A 45 -15.45 8.95 -21.75
CA GLU A 45 -14.02 8.82 -21.47
C GLU A 45 -13.72 9.02 -19.97
N GLU A 46 -14.47 9.93 -19.31
CA GLU A 46 -14.40 10.10 -17.86
C GLU A 46 -14.81 8.81 -17.13
N ALA A 47 -15.91 8.18 -17.53
CA ALA A 47 -16.36 6.93 -16.94
C ALA A 47 -15.35 5.79 -17.16
N GLU A 48 -14.72 5.72 -18.34
CA GLU A 48 -13.66 4.75 -18.63
C GLU A 48 -12.42 4.99 -17.74
N PHE A 49 -11.99 6.24 -17.64
CA PHE A 49 -10.85 6.61 -16.81
C PHE A 49 -11.11 6.36 -15.33
N GLU A 50 -12.32 6.65 -14.85
CA GLU A 50 -12.74 6.36 -13.47
C GLU A 50 -12.63 4.87 -13.12
N ARG A 51 -12.94 3.94 -14.04
CA ARG A 51 -12.75 2.50 -13.84
C ARG A 51 -11.27 2.17 -13.61
N ILE A 52 -10.39 2.76 -14.41
CA ILE A 52 -8.94 2.59 -14.26
C ILE A 52 -8.48 3.11 -12.90
N VAL A 53 -8.91 4.32 -12.50
CA VAL A 53 -8.56 4.93 -11.21
C VAL A 53 -9.05 4.10 -10.03
N LYS A 54 -10.29 3.60 -10.08
CA LYS A 54 -10.86 2.70 -9.06
C LYS A 54 -10.03 1.42 -8.91
N GLY A 55 -9.67 0.78 -10.03
CA GLY A 55 -8.83 -0.41 -10.04
C GLY A 55 -7.45 -0.18 -9.42
N ILE A 56 -6.76 0.89 -9.82
CA ILE A 56 -5.45 1.26 -9.27
C ILE A 56 -5.55 1.56 -7.76
N ARG A 57 -6.57 2.29 -7.34
CA ARG A 57 -6.80 2.60 -5.92
C ARG A 57 -7.04 1.34 -5.10
N ALA A 58 -7.85 0.42 -5.59
CA ALA A 58 -8.13 -0.86 -4.93
C ALA A 58 -6.87 -1.71 -4.76
N ILE A 59 -6.02 -1.81 -5.80
CA ILE A 59 -4.72 -2.48 -5.72
C ILE A 59 -3.83 -1.83 -4.66
N ARG A 60 -3.71 -0.51 -4.64
CA ARG A 60 -2.86 0.21 -3.68
C ARG A 60 -3.32 0.02 -2.24
N VAL A 61 -4.64 0.06 -1.99
CA VAL A 61 -5.21 -0.23 -0.67
C VAL A 61 -4.84 -1.65 -0.24
N ARG A 62 -5.06 -2.64 -1.12
CA ARG A 62 -4.77 -4.04 -0.80
C ARG A 62 -3.29 -4.30 -0.55
N ARG A 63 -2.41 -3.69 -1.34
CA ARG A 63 -0.95 -3.76 -1.13
C ARG A 63 -0.53 -3.15 0.22
N ASN A 64 -1.13 -2.03 0.60
CA ASN A 64 -0.86 -1.40 1.91
C ASN A 64 -1.34 -2.28 3.07
N GLU A 65 -2.53 -2.88 2.99
CA GLU A 65 -3.04 -3.82 3.99
C GLU A 65 -2.10 -5.03 4.18
N MET A 66 -1.49 -5.48 3.10
CA MET A 66 -0.53 -6.59 3.10
C MET A 66 0.90 -6.16 3.39
N ASN A 67 1.16 -4.87 3.64
CA ASN A 67 2.49 -4.29 3.85
C ASN A 67 3.48 -4.59 2.71
N VAL A 68 3.01 -4.64 1.46
CA VAL A 68 3.84 -4.87 0.27
C VAL A 68 4.57 -3.59 -0.11
N PRO A 69 5.91 -3.56 -0.11
CA PRO A 69 6.66 -2.33 -0.41
C PRO A 69 6.49 -1.93 -1.89
N PRO A 70 6.60 -0.63 -2.22
CA PRO A 70 6.51 -0.13 -3.60
C PRO A 70 7.55 -0.72 -4.55
N SER A 71 8.73 -1.07 -4.04
CA SER A 71 9.81 -1.69 -4.82
C SER A 71 9.46 -3.08 -5.36
N ARG A 72 8.53 -3.79 -4.69
CA ARG A 72 8.11 -5.11 -5.12
C ARG A 72 7.00 -5.00 -6.16
N LYS A 73 7.33 -5.36 -7.39
CA LYS A 73 6.37 -5.39 -8.49
C LYS A 73 5.68 -6.75 -8.53
N ALA A 74 4.38 -6.75 -8.81
CA ALA A 74 3.58 -7.96 -8.95
C ALA A 74 2.84 -7.97 -10.28
N LYS A 75 2.61 -9.15 -10.83
CA LYS A 75 1.71 -9.33 -11.97
C LYS A 75 0.28 -8.98 -11.54
N VAL A 76 -0.45 -8.32 -12.41
CA VAL A 76 -1.87 -7.96 -12.21
C VAL A 76 -2.68 -8.59 -13.34
N ILE A 77 -3.68 -9.38 -12.97
CA ILE A 77 -4.63 -9.98 -13.91
C ILE A 77 -5.99 -9.35 -13.64
N ILE A 78 -6.65 -8.84 -14.66
CA ILE A 78 -7.93 -8.14 -14.56
C ILE A 78 -8.98 -8.91 -15.37
N GLU A 79 -10.03 -9.35 -14.71
CA GLU A 79 -11.21 -9.95 -15.32
C GLU A 79 -12.33 -8.92 -15.33
N SER A 80 -12.79 -8.50 -16.50
CA SER A 80 -13.81 -7.46 -16.65
C SER A 80 -14.52 -7.54 -17.99
N THR A 81 -15.76 -7.09 -18.04
CA THR A 81 -16.50 -6.85 -19.28
C THR A 81 -15.99 -5.62 -20.04
N TYR A 82 -15.22 -4.75 -19.37
CA TYR A 82 -14.59 -3.54 -19.94
C TYR A 82 -13.12 -3.80 -20.29
N GLY A 83 -12.79 -4.94 -20.89
CA GLY A 83 -11.41 -5.34 -21.18
C GLY A 83 -10.61 -4.28 -21.94
N ASP A 84 -11.17 -3.71 -23.00
CA ASP A 84 -10.53 -2.69 -23.85
C ASP A 84 -10.11 -1.44 -23.04
N THR A 85 -10.96 -1.00 -22.09
CA THR A 85 -10.65 0.11 -21.19
C THR A 85 -9.43 -0.20 -20.32
N PHE A 86 -9.34 -1.41 -19.77
CA PHE A 86 -8.23 -1.82 -18.94
C PHE A 86 -6.95 -2.09 -19.74
N GLU A 87 -7.06 -2.56 -20.99
CA GLU A 87 -5.91 -2.66 -21.92
C GLU A 87 -5.31 -1.29 -22.20
N THR A 88 -6.14 -0.33 -22.56
CA THR A 88 -5.71 1.07 -22.77
C THR A 88 -5.09 1.64 -21.49
N GLY A 89 -5.64 1.30 -20.33
CA GLY A 89 -5.18 1.72 -19.01
C GLY A 89 -3.94 0.99 -18.48
N ALA A 90 -3.45 -0.06 -19.15
CA ALA A 90 -2.37 -0.92 -18.63
C ALA A 90 -1.08 -0.15 -18.26
N VAL A 91 -0.77 0.93 -18.96
CA VAL A 91 0.39 1.80 -18.68
C VAL A 91 0.25 2.46 -17.29
N PHE A 92 -0.96 2.88 -16.94
CA PHE A 92 -1.24 3.50 -15.64
C PHE A 92 -1.12 2.47 -14.50
N PHE A 93 -1.60 1.24 -14.69
CA PHE A 93 -1.44 0.15 -13.72
C PHE A 93 0.04 -0.15 -13.47
N LYS A 94 0.86 -0.26 -14.53
CA LYS A 94 2.31 -0.48 -14.40
C LYS A 94 2.99 0.62 -13.57
N ARG A 95 2.63 1.87 -13.80
CA ARG A 95 3.25 3.02 -13.14
C ARG A 95 2.72 3.28 -11.73
N LEU A 96 1.40 3.21 -11.53
CA LEU A 96 0.74 3.73 -10.34
C LEU A 96 0.36 2.63 -9.34
N SER A 97 0.24 1.36 -9.76
CA SER A 97 -0.01 0.23 -8.87
C SER A 97 1.19 -0.69 -8.70
N TYR A 98 2.34 -0.32 -9.28
CA TYR A 98 3.58 -1.12 -9.26
C TYR A 98 3.39 -2.51 -9.88
N ALA A 99 2.60 -2.60 -10.95
CA ALA A 99 2.46 -3.83 -11.70
C ALA A 99 3.70 -4.10 -12.56
N SER A 100 4.20 -5.33 -12.53
CA SER A 100 5.25 -5.80 -13.46
C SER A 100 4.67 -6.04 -14.84
N GLU A 101 3.52 -6.67 -14.88
CA GLU A 101 2.77 -7.04 -16.07
C GLU A 101 1.27 -6.89 -15.79
N VAL A 102 0.50 -6.59 -16.83
CA VAL A 102 -0.97 -6.51 -16.75
C VAL A 102 -1.53 -7.41 -17.83
N GLU A 103 -2.37 -8.35 -17.42
CA GLU A 103 -3.09 -9.26 -18.32
C GLU A 103 -4.59 -9.09 -18.14
N ILE A 104 -5.34 -9.14 -19.23
CA ILE A 104 -6.78 -8.91 -19.24
C ILE A 104 -7.49 -10.18 -19.69
N ASN A 105 -8.53 -10.59 -18.93
CA ASN A 105 -9.44 -11.69 -19.26
C ASN A 105 -8.73 -13.03 -19.58
N VAL A 106 -7.71 -13.38 -18.79
CA VAL A 106 -6.96 -14.63 -18.95
C VAL A 106 -7.71 -15.80 -18.31
N ALA A 107 -7.73 -16.94 -19.01
CA ALA A 107 -8.54 -18.10 -18.63
C ALA A 107 -8.08 -18.85 -17.37
N ASN A 108 -6.80 -18.75 -16.99
CA ASN A 108 -6.24 -19.50 -15.86
C ASN A 108 -5.64 -18.56 -14.81
N VAL A 109 -6.43 -18.24 -13.80
CA VAL A 109 -5.96 -17.49 -12.63
C VAL A 109 -5.59 -18.47 -11.53
N ASP A 110 -4.45 -18.27 -10.89
CA ASP A 110 -4.02 -19.06 -9.72
C ASP A 110 -5.05 -18.92 -8.61
N PRO A 111 -5.62 -20.03 -8.09
CA PRO A 111 -6.58 -19.99 -6.98
C PRO A 111 -6.03 -19.36 -5.69
N SER A 112 -4.71 -19.34 -5.51
CA SER A 112 -4.03 -18.72 -4.37
C SER A 112 -3.80 -17.21 -4.54
N ALA A 113 -4.14 -16.65 -5.71
CA ALA A 113 -3.96 -15.22 -5.98
C ALA A 113 -4.81 -14.35 -5.05
N VAL A 114 -4.24 -13.25 -4.62
CA VAL A 114 -4.97 -12.22 -3.87
C VAL A 114 -6.03 -11.62 -4.77
N THR A 115 -7.30 -11.78 -4.40
CA THR A 115 -8.43 -11.30 -5.18
C THR A 115 -8.94 -9.97 -4.63
N ILE A 116 -9.18 -9.02 -5.53
CA ILE A 116 -9.78 -7.71 -5.25
C ILE A 116 -11.02 -7.59 -6.13
N ILE A 117 -12.15 -7.27 -5.53
CA ILE A 117 -13.42 -7.10 -6.25
C ILE A 117 -13.75 -5.61 -6.24
N THR A 118 -13.99 -5.07 -7.43
CA THR A 118 -14.53 -3.72 -7.65
C THR A 118 -15.87 -3.84 -8.37
N ASP A 119 -16.59 -2.74 -8.53
CA ASP A 119 -17.88 -2.73 -9.24
C ASP A 119 -17.74 -3.17 -10.70
N ASP A 120 -16.59 -2.88 -11.32
CA ASP A 120 -16.36 -3.05 -12.76
C ASP A 120 -15.39 -4.19 -13.11
N ALA A 121 -14.67 -4.76 -12.12
CA ALA A 121 -13.63 -5.77 -12.39
C ALA A 121 -13.31 -6.63 -11.16
N LYS A 122 -12.83 -7.86 -11.44
CA LYS A 122 -12.08 -8.67 -10.48
C LYS A 122 -10.61 -8.61 -10.83
N ILE A 123 -9.79 -8.28 -9.85
CA ILE A 123 -8.35 -8.09 -10.03
C ILE A 123 -7.64 -9.13 -9.18
N TYR A 124 -6.67 -9.80 -9.78
CA TYR A 124 -5.90 -10.84 -9.12
C TYR A 124 -4.41 -10.50 -9.13
N MET A 125 -3.75 -10.75 -8.02
CA MET A 125 -2.31 -10.60 -7.87
C MET A 125 -1.73 -11.91 -7.31
N PRO A 126 -0.81 -12.60 -8.02
CA PRO A 126 -0.18 -13.80 -7.50
C PRO A 126 0.51 -13.55 -6.16
N LEU A 127 0.24 -14.39 -5.18
CA LEU A 127 0.74 -14.20 -3.80
C LEU A 127 2.28 -14.26 -3.75
N GLY A 128 2.89 -15.13 -4.55
CA GLY A 128 4.34 -15.25 -4.63
C GLY A 128 5.06 -13.98 -5.12
N ASP A 129 4.39 -13.17 -5.93
CA ASP A 129 4.92 -11.88 -6.38
C ASP A 129 4.86 -10.81 -5.28
N LEU A 130 3.89 -10.91 -4.38
CA LEU A 130 3.64 -9.91 -3.33
C LEU A 130 4.50 -10.13 -2.10
N ILE A 131 4.74 -11.38 -1.70
CA ILE A 131 5.44 -11.73 -0.48
C ILE A 131 6.78 -12.41 -0.81
N ASP A 132 7.85 -11.90 -0.24
CA ASP A 132 9.12 -12.61 -0.19
C ASP A 132 9.10 -13.53 1.03
N PHE A 133 8.68 -14.77 0.81
CA PHE A 133 8.56 -15.73 1.89
C PHE A 133 9.89 -15.95 2.62
N GLU A 134 11.02 -15.94 1.93
CA GLU A 134 12.33 -16.13 2.56
C GLU A 134 12.77 -14.92 3.37
N ALA A 135 12.63 -13.71 2.79
CA ALA A 135 12.94 -12.47 3.50
C ALA A 135 12.03 -12.27 4.72
N GLU A 136 10.74 -12.57 4.59
CA GLU A 136 9.78 -12.45 5.69
C GLU A 136 10.05 -13.52 6.78
N ARG A 137 10.37 -14.74 6.40
CA ARG A 137 10.81 -15.79 7.35
C ARG A 137 12.08 -15.37 8.08
N ALA A 138 13.06 -14.81 7.38
CA ALA A 138 14.30 -14.33 8.01
C ALA A 138 14.00 -13.17 9.00
N ARG A 139 13.13 -12.25 8.63
CA ARG A 139 12.68 -11.15 9.50
C ARG A 139 11.98 -11.67 10.76
N LEU A 140 11.02 -12.58 10.59
CA LEU A 140 10.26 -13.17 11.70
C LEU A 140 11.15 -14.02 12.61
N ASN A 141 12.11 -14.77 12.05
CA ASN A 141 13.07 -15.50 12.85
C ASN A 141 13.95 -14.57 13.70
N LYS A 142 14.41 -13.46 13.13
CA LYS A 142 15.17 -12.45 13.89
C LYS A 142 14.32 -11.79 14.98
N GLU A 143 13.06 -11.51 14.71
CA GLU A 143 12.12 -10.98 15.71
C GLU A 143 11.86 -12.00 16.83
N ARG A 144 11.67 -13.29 16.49
CA ARG A 144 11.54 -14.40 17.43
C ARG A 144 12.75 -14.50 18.37
N GLU A 145 13.97 -14.45 17.81
CA GLU A 145 15.19 -14.48 18.61
C GLU A 145 15.30 -13.30 19.58
N ALA A 146 14.90 -12.10 19.15
CA ALA A 146 14.90 -10.93 20.01
C ALA A 146 13.91 -11.10 21.18
N VAL A 147 12.68 -11.53 20.88
CA VAL A 147 11.65 -11.77 21.91
C VAL A 147 12.06 -12.88 22.88
N LEU A 148 12.70 -13.96 22.40
CA LEU A 148 13.23 -15.01 23.27
C LEU A 148 14.32 -14.49 24.21
N LYS A 149 15.20 -13.61 23.77
CA LYS A 149 16.20 -12.95 24.63
C LYS A 149 15.54 -12.10 25.71
N ASP A 150 14.48 -11.34 25.36
CA ASP A 150 13.74 -10.52 26.31
C ASP A 150 13.03 -11.38 27.36
N ILE A 151 12.41 -12.48 26.95
CA ILE A 151 11.80 -13.47 27.85
C ILE A 151 12.85 -14.02 28.81
N GLN A 152 13.97 -14.51 28.29
CA GLN A 152 15.04 -15.08 29.08
C GLN A 152 15.63 -14.08 30.10
N PHE A 153 15.77 -12.81 29.66
CA PHE A 153 16.25 -11.74 30.56
C PHE A 153 15.28 -11.49 31.72
N VAL A 154 13.98 -11.42 31.46
CA VAL A 154 12.95 -11.21 32.48
C VAL A 154 12.81 -12.43 33.39
N GLU A 155 12.84 -13.67 32.83
CA GLU A 155 12.79 -14.90 33.62
C GLU A 155 14.00 -15.00 34.54
N ASN A 156 15.20 -14.71 34.06
CA ASN A 156 16.41 -14.69 34.90
C ASN A 156 16.30 -13.70 36.05
N LYS A 157 15.69 -12.52 35.81
CA LYS A 157 15.44 -11.56 36.90
C LYS A 157 14.42 -12.09 37.92
N LEU A 158 13.33 -12.65 37.45
CA LEU A 158 12.26 -13.17 38.32
C LEU A 158 12.67 -14.42 39.08
N ASN A 159 13.60 -15.21 38.51
CA ASN A 159 14.18 -16.42 39.18
C ASN A 159 15.32 -16.08 40.16
N ASN A 160 15.77 -14.82 40.21
CA ASN A 160 16.80 -14.40 41.16
C ASN A 160 16.17 -14.06 42.51
N PRO A 161 16.39 -14.86 43.57
CA PRO A 161 15.81 -14.61 44.89
C PRO A 161 16.23 -13.26 45.46
N GLY A 162 17.46 -12.81 45.18
CA GLY A 162 17.97 -11.53 45.61
C GLY A 162 17.27 -10.31 44.99
N PHE A 163 16.76 -10.47 43.76
CA PHE A 163 15.95 -9.44 43.12
C PHE A 163 14.52 -9.42 43.68
N VAL A 164 13.88 -10.59 43.72
CA VAL A 164 12.48 -10.71 44.16
C VAL A 164 12.27 -10.26 45.62
N SER A 165 13.26 -10.53 46.48
CA SER A 165 13.18 -10.15 47.92
C SER A 165 13.51 -8.71 48.19
N LYS A 166 14.25 -8.00 47.31
CA LYS A 166 14.72 -6.62 47.56
C LYS A 166 13.98 -5.59 46.67
N ALA A 167 13.40 -5.99 45.56
CA ALA A 167 12.70 -5.08 44.68
C ALA A 167 11.30 -4.74 45.22
N PRO A 168 10.81 -3.52 45.01
CA PRO A 168 9.43 -3.14 45.35
C PRO A 168 8.43 -4.07 44.64
N GLU A 169 7.37 -4.46 45.32
CA GLU A 169 6.34 -5.38 44.82
C GLU A 169 5.76 -4.93 43.45
N LYS A 170 5.60 -3.60 43.28
CA LYS A 170 5.15 -3.01 42.03
C LYS A 170 6.08 -3.33 40.84
N VAL A 171 7.40 -3.33 41.06
CA VAL A 171 8.40 -3.63 40.01
C VAL A 171 8.38 -5.10 39.66
N VAL A 172 8.22 -5.98 40.65
CA VAL A 172 8.10 -7.44 40.39
C VAL A 172 6.81 -7.75 39.62
N ALA A 173 5.70 -7.11 39.97
CA ALA A 173 4.43 -7.25 39.27
C ALA A 173 4.52 -6.76 37.81
N GLU A 174 5.21 -5.64 37.58
CA GLU A 174 5.46 -5.11 36.24
C GLU A 174 6.31 -6.06 35.39
N GLN A 175 7.37 -6.65 35.95
CA GLN A 175 8.19 -7.65 35.24
C GLN A 175 7.38 -8.91 34.89
N ARG A 176 6.48 -9.36 35.75
CA ARG A 176 5.59 -10.50 35.44
C ARG A 176 4.64 -10.16 34.28
N LYS A 177 4.05 -8.96 34.30
CA LYS A 177 3.18 -8.49 33.20
C LYS A 177 3.95 -8.40 31.88
N ASN A 178 5.18 -7.89 31.91
CA ASN A 178 6.02 -7.82 30.71
C ASN A 178 6.34 -9.22 30.18
N LEU A 179 6.56 -10.19 31.05
CA LEU A 179 6.78 -11.58 30.65
C LEU A 179 5.58 -12.19 29.91
N GLU A 180 4.36 -11.92 30.37
CA GLU A 180 3.14 -12.34 29.70
C GLU A 180 3.02 -11.69 28.31
N VAL A 181 3.25 -10.40 28.20
CA VAL A 181 3.23 -9.67 26.93
C VAL A 181 4.25 -10.21 25.94
N TYR A 182 5.46 -10.53 26.40
CA TYR A 182 6.49 -11.13 25.53
C TYR A 182 6.12 -12.56 25.10
N LYS A 183 5.49 -13.35 25.96
CA LYS A 183 5.01 -14.71 25.60
C LYS A 183 3.87 -14.66 24.59
N GLU A 184 2.95 -13.71 24.72
CA GLU A 184 1.90 -13.47 23.72
C GLU A 184 2.50 -13.03 22.37
N LYS A 185 3.47 -12.11 22.40
CA LYS A 185 4.18 -11.68 21.19
C LYS A 185 4.91 -12.85 20.52
N LEU A 186 5.56 -13.72 21.28
CA LEU A 186 6.22 -14.90 20.77
C LEU A 186 5.23 -15.84 20.06
N SER A 187 4.08 -16.11 20.67
CA SER A 187 3.02 -16.94 20.08
C SER A 187 2.55 -16.37 18.73
N MET A 188 2.31 -15.06 18.66
CA MET A 188 1.91 -14.41 17.40
C MET A 188 2.97 -14.52 16.29
N VAL A 189 4.25 -14.39 16.66
CA VAL A 189 5.36 -14.53 15.69
C VAL A 189 5.46 -15.98 15.21
N GLU A 190 5.31 -16.96 16.09
CA GLU A 190 5.36 -18.38 15.74
C GLU A 190 4.17 -18.81 14.88
N GLU A 191 2.96 -18.29 15.13
CA GLU A 191 1.80 -18.53 14.28
C GLU A 191 2.02 -17.99 12.86
N ARG A 192 2.59 -16.78 12.75
CA ARG A 192 2.95 -16.20 11.43
C ARG A 192 4.00 -17.04 10.72
N LEU A 193 5.01 -17.54 11.42
CA LEU A 193 6.02 -18.42 10.84
C LEU A 193 5.43 -19.75 10.34
N LYS A 194 4.45 -20.31 11.05
CA LYS A 194 3.71 -21.50 10.59
C LYS A 194 2.87 -21.24 9.35
N ALA A 195 2.26 -20.05 9.24
CA ALA A 195 1.48 -19.67 8.08
C ALA A 195 2.33 -19.46 6.80
N LEU A 196 3.66 -19.35 6.94
CA LEU A 196 4.61 -19.22 5.83
C LEU A 196 5.31 -20.55 5.47
N GLN A 197 4.88 -21.65 6.04
CA GLN A 197 5.35 -23.01 5.70
C GLN A 197 4.49 -23.62 4.61
#